data_ef39b7fd61cbea0d208ed8411342e485
#
_entry.id   ef39b7fd61cbea0d208ed8411342e485
#
_cell.length_a   1.000
_cell.length_b   1.000
_cell.length_c   1.000
_cell.angle_alpha   90.00
_cell.angle_beta   90.00
_cell.angle_gamma   90.00
#
_symmetry.space_group_name_H-M   'P 1'
#
loop_
_entity.id
_entity.type
_entity.pdbx_description
1 polymer ?
#
loop_
_entity_poly.entity_id
_entity_poly.type
_entity_poly.pdbx_seq_one_letter_code
_entity_poly.pdbx_strand_id
1 'polypeptide(L)'
;MEDKGHRLLATARNKEVAYRLLDHYGIPYRALGNPYGSVAGKIFGMVRFDLKLLNVSREFKPDLFLSHSSFYAAQVSALLGKPHISFEDTGNMEQIRLYKPFTEAILTPSCFKRDLGRKQIFYDGYHELAYLHPNRFKKDPSVLSATGLSEDDIFVIIRTVSWKASHDIGKRGLSITDLKHLTEEISKLARVFITSEFPLPEELQSHRLKIHPEQIHDFMAYASLYIGEGATMASECAMLGTPAIFIHPQKADTIAEQENYGLLHYFDSSSGITEKATEILTMPDQKEHYDKKREQMLAEKIDVTEFLVDLVENRSWKRKKERT
;
A
#
# COMPACT_ATOMS: atom_id res chain seq x y z
N MET A 1 -6.88 -13.83 14.10
CA MET A 1 -7.21 -15.08 13.41
C MET A 1 -6.58 -16.26 14.15
N GLU A 2 -5.26 -16.33 14.33
CA GLU A 2 -4.61 -17.41 15.09
C GLU A 2 -5.13 -17.51 16.52
N ASP A 3 -5.29 -16.39 17.22
CA ASP A 3 -5.90 -16.33 18.57
C ASP A 3 -7.34 -16.88 18.63
N LYS A 4 -7.99 -17.03 17.46
CA LYS A 4 -9.31 -17.66 17.30
C LYS A 4 -9.21 -19.12 16.82
N GLY A 5 -8.01 -19.70 16.82
CA GLY A 5 -7.78 -21.10 16.48
C GLY A 5 -7.63 -21.39 14.98
N HIS A 6 -7.56 -20.36 14.11
CA HIS A 6 -7.27 -20.57 12.69
C HIS A 6 -5.78 -20.84 12.46
N ARG A 7 -5.50 -21.76 11.56
CA ARG A 7 -4.16 -21.97 11.02
C ARG A 7 -4.00 -21.09 9.79
N LEU A 8 -2.96 -20.26 9.76
CA LEU A 8 -2.65 -19.38 8.65
C LEU A 8 -1.41 -19.90 7.89
N LEU A 9 -1.40 -19.71 6.58
CA LEU A 9 -0.24 -19.95 5.74
C LEU A 9 -0.14 -18.84 4.71
N ALA A 10 0.89 -18.02 4.83
CA ALA A 10 1.22 -17.04 3.81
C ALA A 10 1.96 -17.69 2.63
N THR A 11 1.67 -17.24 1.42
CA THR A 11 2.45 -17.58 0.24
C THR A 11 2.92 -16.31 -0.43
N ALA A 12 4.19 -16.22 -0.75
CA ALA A 12 4.78 -15.00 -1.29
C ALA A 12 5.70 -15.29 -2.48
N ARG A 13 5.74 -14.33 -3.42
CA ARG A 13 6.79 -14.27 -4.45
C ARG A 13 7.93 -13.41 -3.91
N ASN A 14 9.14 -13.71 -4.37
CA ASN A 14 10.30 -12.87 -4.09
C ASN A 14 10.20 -11.57 -4.90
N LYS A 15 9.46 -10.62 -4.37
CA LYS A 15 9.27 -9.31 -4.95
C LYS A 15 9.67 -8.26 -3.92
N GLU A 16 10.59 -7.38 -4.30
CA GLU A 16 11.04 -6.28 -3.46
C GLU A 16 11.48 -6.74 -2.05
N VAL A 17 10.81 -6.24 -1.02
CA VAL A 17 11.12 -6.51 0.40
C VAL A 17 10.23 -7.58 1.04
N ALA A 18 9.37 -8.27 0.26
CA ALA A 18 8.31 -9.13 0.80
C ALA A 18 8.85 -10.23 1.73
N TYR A 19 9.89 -10.98 1.32
CA TYR A 19 10.45 -12.04 2.18
C TYR A 19 11.08 -11.46 3.44
N ARG A 20 11.80 -10.35 3.33
CA ARG A 20 12.40 -9.69 4.48
C ARG A 20 11.39 -9.26 5.52
N LEU A 21 10.25 -8.69 5.09
CA LEU A 21 9.18 -8.30 6.01
C LEU A 21 8.52 -9.50 6.67
N LEU A 22 8.26 -10.57 5.90
CA LEU A 22 7.70 -11.81 6.46
C LEU A 22 8.64 -12.43 7.50
N ASP A 23 9.95 -12.47 7.22
CA ASP A 23 10.97 -12.95 8.14
C ASP A 23 11.05 -12.06 9.40
N HIS A 24 11.06 -10.74 9.23
CA HIS A 24 11.11 -9.78 10.34
C HIS A 24 9.92 -9.93 11.29
N TYR A 25 8.71 -10.06 10.75
CA TYR A 25 7.49 -10.22 11.55
C TYR A 25 7.25 -11.67 12.01
N GLY A 26 8.17 -12.59 11.72
CA GLY A 26 8.04 -13.99 12.10
C GLY A 26 6.83 -14.70 11.46
N ILE A 27 6.35 -14.23 10.30
CA ILE A 27 5.20 -14.79 9.60
C ILE A 27 5.65 -16.00 8.78
N PRO A 28 5.19 -17.23 9.11
CA PRO A 28 5.53 -18.40 8.33
C PRO A 28 4.97 -18.30 6.92
N TYR A 29 5.81 -18.54 5.91
CA TYR A 29 5.38 -18.48 4.51
C TYR A 29 5.99 -19.59 3.65
N ARG A 30 5.36 -19.82 2.50
CA ARG A 30 5.90 -20.65 1.42
C ARG A 30 6.32 -19.76 0.24
N ALA A 31 7.59 -19.85 -0.11
CA ALA A 31 8.17 -19.11 -1.22
C ALA A 31 7.71 -19.67 -2.58
N LEU A 32 7.03 -18.87 -3.38
CA LEU A 32 6.62 -19.26 -4.74
C LEU A 32 7.75 -19.06 -5.77
N GLY A 33 8.73 -18.19 -5.47
CA GLY A 33 9.90 -17.92 -6.30
C GLY A 33 9.89 -16.53 -6.92
N ASN A 34 10.81 -16.31 -7.88
CA ASN A 34 11.03 -15.01 -8.50
C ASN A 34 10.05 -14.72 -9.65
N PRO A 35 9.63 -13.47 -9.85
CA PRO A 35 8.84 -13.07 -11.01
C PRO A 35 9.64 -13.20 -12.31
N TYR A 36 8.95 -13.38 -13.44
CA TYR A 36 9.56 -13.47 -14.76
C TYR A 36 9.48 -12.12 -15.48
N GLY A 37 10.57 -11.71 -16.13
CA GLY A 37 10.66 -10.40 -16.79
C GLY A 37 10.03 -10.34 -18.19
N SER A 38 10.11 -11.40 -19.00
CA SER A 38 9.58 -11.43 -20.37
C SER A 38 8.10 -11.79 -20.44
N VAL A 39 7.40 -11.40 -21.52
CA VAL A 39 5.99 -11.73 -21.73
C VAL A 39 5.76 -13.24 -21.77
N ALA A 40 6.55 -13.98 -22.56
CA ALA A 40 6.49 -15.44 -22.60
C ALA A 40 6.83 -16.06 -21.25
N GLY A 41 7.82 -15.51 -20.55
CA GLY A 41 8.15 -15.91 -19.17
C GLY A 41 7.01 -15.63 -18.19
N LYS A 42 6.26 -14.55 -18.35
CA LYS A 42 5.07 -14.26 -17.50
C LYS A 42 3.99 -15.32 -17.66
N ILE A 43 3.68 -15.75 -18.90
CA ILE A 43 2.70 -16.83 -19.17
C ILE A 43 3.17 -18.17 -18.59
N PHE A 44 4.43 -18.55 -18.85
CA PHE A 44 5.02 -19.75 -18.26
C PHE A 44 5.05 -19.67 -16.72
N GLY A 45 5.40 -18.50 -16.20
CA GLY A 45 5.42 -18.20 -14.78
C GLY A 45 4.05 -18.35 -14.13
N MET A 46 2.97 -17.94 -14.81
CA MET A 46 1.60 -18.16 -14.31
C MET A 46 1.35 -19.63 -14.01
N VAL A 47 1.53 -20.50 -14.99
CA VAL A 47 1.31 -21.95 -14.80
C VAL A 47 2.20 -22.52 -13.70
N ARG A 48 3.46 -22.11 -13.65
CA ARG A 48 4.40 -22.56 -12.63
C ARG A 48 4.00 -22.10 -11.22
N PHE A 49 3.54 -20.86 -11.07
CA PHE A 49 3.07 -20.37 -9.78
C PHE A 49 1.77 -21.03 -9.35
N ASP A 50 0.84 -21.26 -10.27
CA ASP A 50 -0.38 -22.02 -9.99
C ASP A 50 -0.07 -23.46 -9.52
N LEU A 51 0.82 -24.17 -10.20
CA LEU A 51 1.22 -25.53 -9.80
C LEU A 51 1.91 -25.53 -8.44
N LYS A 52 2.79 -24.57 -8.15
CA LYS A 52 3.43 -24.47 -6.83
C LYS A 52 2.39 -24.19 -5.74
N LEU A 53 1.51 -23.20 -5.97
CA LEU A 53 0.47 -22.86 -5.03
C LEU A 53 -0.50 -24.02 -4.82
N LEU A 54 -0.85 -24.74 -5.88
CA LEU A 54 -1.70 -25.92 -5.82
C LEU A 54 -1.07 -27.02 -4.94
N ASN A 55 0.23 -27.31 -5.09
CA ASN A 55 0.92 -28.29 -4.28
C ASN A 55 0.95 -27.88 -2.80
N VAL A 56 1.33 -26.64 -2.51
CA VAL A 56 1.32 -26.08 -1.15
C VAL A 56 -0.08 -26.15 -0.55
N SER A 57 -1.11 -25.83 -1.34
CA SER A 57 -2.49 -25.85 -0.87
C SER A 57 -3.04 -27.26 -0.63
N ARG A 58 -2.60 -28.25 -1.41
CA ARG A 58 -2.96 -29.66 -1.17
C ARG A 58 -2.37 -30.20 0.13
N GLU A 59 -1.16 -29.77 0.49
CA GLU A 59 -0.53 -30.14 1.79
C GLU A 59 -1.22 -29.42 2.95
N PHE A 60 -1.46 -28.11 2.82
CA PHE A 60 -2.04 -27.28 3.90
C PHE A 60 -3.54 -27.53 4.09
N LYS A 61 -4.28 -27.85 3.01
CA LYS A 61 -5.73 -28.07 2.96
C LYS A 61 -6.52 -26.87 3.47
N PRO A 62 -6.40 -25.69 2.85
CA PRO A 62 -7.09 -24.48 3.28
C PRO A 62 -8.61 -24.63 3.11
N ASP A 63 -9.38 -24.01 4.01
CA ASP A 63 -10.83 -23.87 3.88
C ASP A 63 -11.22 -22.58 3.15
N LEU A 64 -10.32 -21.61 3.11
CA LEU A 64 -10.52 -20.30 2.50
C LEU A 64 -9.20 -19.75 1.94
N PHE A 65 -9.27 -19.10 0.79
CA PHE A 65 -8.17 -18.30 0.23
C PHE A 65 -8.49 -16.83 0.39
N LEU A 66 -7.50 -16.06 0.87
CA LEU A 66 -7.55 -14.60 0.96
C LEU A 66 -6.39 -14.01 0.15
N SER A 67 -6.64 -12.94 -0.60
CA SER A 67 -5.57 -12.26 -1.32
C SER A 67 -5.91 -10.80 -1.60
N HIS A 68 -4.90 -10.02 -1.99
CA HIS A 68 -5.07 -8.74 -2.64
C HIS A 68 -4.85 -8.94 -4.14
N SER A 69 -5.95 -8.96 -4.92
CA SER A 69 -5.98 -9.06 -6.39
C SER A 69 -5.17 -10.21 -7.01
N SER A 70 -4.97 -11.32 -6.27
CA SER A 70 -4.18 -12.45 -6.78
C SER A 70 -5.03 -13.41 -7.64
N PHE A 71 -4.78 -13.42 -8.94
CA PHE A 71 -5.43 -14.39 -9.84
C PHE A 71 -4.92 -15.83 -9.60
N TYR A 72 -3.69 -16.04 -9.15
CA TYR A 72 -3.18 -17.36 -8.77
C TYR A 72 -4.00 -17.98 -7.62
N ALA A 73 -4.22 -17.18 -6.55
CA ALA A 73 -5.02 -17.65 -5.41
C ALA A 73 -6.46 -17.98 -5.84
N ALA A 74 -7.06 -17.15 -6.69
CA ALA A 74 -8.40 -17.37 -7.20
C ALA A 74 -8.51 -18.63 -8.08
N GLN A 75 -7.58 -18.84 -9.01
CA GLN A 75 -7.58 -20.01 -9.90
C GLN A 75 -7.35 -21.32 -9.13
N VAL A 76 -6.37 -21.34 -8.21
CA VAL A 76 -6.09 -22.52 -7.39
C VAL A 76 -7.23 -22.82 -6.43
N SER A 77 -7.86 -21.82 -5.84
CA SER A 77 -9.03 -22.00 -4.98
C SER A 77 -10.18 -22.70 -5.73
N ALA A 78 -10.45 -22.26 -6.97
CA ALA A 78 -11.47 -22.87 -7.83
C ALA A 78 -11.14 -24.33 -8.19
N LEU A 79 -9.87 -24.63 -8.51
CA LEU A 79 -9.40 -26.01 -8.76
C LEU A 79 -9.57 -26.93 -7.54
N LEU A 80 -9.49 -26.39 -6.33
CA LEU A 80 -9.66 -27.13 -5.09
C LEU A 80 -11.11 -27.09 -4.55
N GLY A 81 -12.03 -26.42 -5.23
CA GLY A 81 -13.42 -26.26 -4.78
C GLY A 81 -13.53 -25.48 -3.46
N LYS A 82 -12.61 -24.53 -3.22
CA LYS A 82 -12.57 -23.71 -2.01
C LYS A 82 -12.92 -22.25 -2.29
N PRO A 83 -13.57 -21.54 -1.36
CA PRO A 83 -13.87 -20.12 -1.54
C PRO A 83 -12.60 -19.28 -1.61
N HIS A 84 -12.66 -18.20 -2.40
CA HIS A 84 -11.64 -17.16 -2.48
C HIS A 84 -12.28 -15.79 -2.26
N ILE A 85 -11.63 -14.97 -1.44
CA ILE A 85 -11.97 -13.58 -1.18
C ILE A 85 -10.78 -12.71 -1.59
N SER A 86 -11.03 -11.66 -2.35
CA SER A 86 -10.00 -10.72 -2.79
C SER A 86 -10.27 -9.33 -2.27
N PHE A 87 -9.25 -8.63 -1.79
CA PHE A 87 -9.25 -7.18 -1.69
C PHE A 87 -8.96 -6.56 -3.05
N GLU A 88 -9.54 -5.40 -3.33
CA GLU A 88 -9.33 -4.64 -4.56
C GLU A 88 -9.53 -3.14 -4.31
N ASP A 89 -8.54 -2.33 -4.65
CA ASP A 89 -8.54 -0.88 -4.51
C ASP A 89 -7.90 -0.17 -5.72
N THR A 90 -7.20 -0.92 -6.57
CA THR A 90 -6.46 -0.35 -7.70
C THR A 90 -7.34 -0.06 -8.91
N GLY A 91 -8.45 -0.80 -9.06
CA GLY A 91 -9.31 -0.73 -10.23
C GLY A 91 -8.65 -1.22 -11.53
N ASN A 92 -7.58 -2.02 -11.45
CA ASN A 92 -6.93 -2.61 -12.62
C ASN A 92 -7.83 -3.68 -13.25
N MET A 93 -8.64 -3.28 -14.25
CA MET A 93 -9.60 -4.16 -14.90
C MET A 93 -9.00 -5.36 -15.61
N GLU A 94 -7.76 -5.28 -16.08
CA GLU A 94 -7.06 -6.42 -16.70
C GLU A 94 -6.85 -7.52 -15.66
N GLN A 95 -6.35 -7.15 -14.48
CA GLN A 95 -6.13 -8.09 -13.39
C GLN A 95 -7.45 -8.58 -12.79
N ILE A 96 -8.43 -7.70 -12.60
CA ILE A 96 -9.76 -8.05 -12.09
C ILE A 96 -10.43 -9.12 -12.97
N ARG A 97 -10.37 -9.00 -14.30
CA ARG A 97 -10.93 -9.99 -15.23
C ARG A 97 -10.32 -11.38 -15.07
N LEU A 98 -9.05 -11.50 -14.63
CA LEU A 98 -8.37 -12.78 -14.46
C LEU A 98 -8.80 -13.51 -13.17
N TYR A 99 -9.13 -12.80 -12.10
CA TYR A 99 -9.50 -13.44 -10.83
C TYR A 99 -11.01 -13.44 -10.54
N LYS A 100 -11.76 -12.43 -11.00
CA LYS A 100 -13.19 -12.27 -10.71
C LYS A 100 -14.05 -13.52 -11.01
N PRO A 101 -13.86 -14.28 -12.12
CA PRO A 101 -14.63 -15.50 -12.36
C PRO A 101 -14.51 -16.52 -11.25
N PHE A 102 -13.33 -16.64 -10.62
CA PHE A 102 -12.94 -17.65 -9.63
C PHE A 102 -13.10 -17.18 -8.19
N THR A 103 -13.43 -15.90 -7.97
CA THR A 103 -13.55 -15.28 -6.65
C THR A 103 -15.01 -15.30 -6.19
N GLU A 104 -15.25 -15.56 -4.91
CA GLU A 104 -16.61 -15.50 -4.34
C GLU A 104 -17.00 -14.10 -3.88
N ALA A 105 -16.08 -13.35 -3.30
CA ALA A 105 -16.29 -11.96 -2.87
C ALA A 105 -15.08 -11.08 -3.19
N ILE A 106 -15.35 -9.83 -3.56
CA ILE A 106 -14.35 -8.79 -3.82
C ILE A 106 -14.63 -7.65 -2.85
N LEU A 107 -13.71 -7.43 -1.92
CA LEU A 107 -13.80 -6.39 -0.90
C LEU A 107 -13.19 -5.10 -1.46
N THR A 108 -13.99 -4.05 -1.52
CA THR A 108 -13.54 -2.74 -2.03
C THR A 108 -13.83 -1.64 -1.01
N PRO A 109 -12.98 -0.62 -0.89
CA PRO A 109 -13.31 0.60 -0.16
C PRO A 109 -14.64 1.20 -0.64
N SER A 110 -15.39 1.83 0.25
CA SER A 110 -16.68 2.48 -0.10
C SER A 110 -16.54 3.58 -1.15
N CYS A 111 -15.36 4.22 -1.21
CA CYS A 111 -15.05 5.22 -2.23
C CYS A 111 -14.75 4.64 -3.62
N PHE A 112 -14.62 3.32 -3.76
CA PHE A 112 -14.32 2.67 -5.03
C PHE A 112 -15.49 2.77 -5.99
N LYS A 113 -15.32 3.50 -7.11
CA LYS A 113 -16.41 3.89 -8.01
C LYS A 113 -16.80 2.83 -9.02
N ARG A 114 -15.95 1.82 -9.25
CA ARG A 114 -16.25 0.80 -10.27
C ARG A 114 -17.22 -0.24 -9.73
N ASP A 115 -18.23 -0.54 -10.50
CA ASP A 115 -19.15 -1.64 -10.20
C ASP A 115 -18.53 -2.99 -10.64
N LEU A 116 -18.26 -3.84 -9.67
CA LEU A 116 -17.79 -5.20 -9.90
C LEU A 116 -18.91 -6.24 -9.82
N GLY A 117 -20.16 -5.79 -9.72
CA GLY A 117 -21.36 -6.63 -9.71
C GLY A 117 -21.58 -7.35 -8.37
N ARG A 118 -22.37 -8.43 -8.39
CA ARG A 118 -22.87 -9.11 -7.18
C ARG A 118 -21.81 -9.63 -6.22
N LYS A 119 -20.56 -9.78 -6.65
CA LYS A 119 -19.46 -10.26 -5.82
C LYS A 119 -18.81 -9.13 -4.99
N GLN A 120 -19.14 -7.88 -5.28
CA GLN A 120 -18.56 -6.73 -4.59
C GLN A 120 -19.19 -6.53 -3.20
N ILE A 121 -18.33 -6.37 -2.22
CA ILE A 121 -18.70 -6.02 -0.84
C ILE A 121 -17.90 -4.76 -0.49
N PHE A 122 -18.61 -3.70 -0.20
CA PHE A 122 -18.01 -2.45 0.24
C PHE A 122 -17.68 -2.49 1.73
N TYR A 123 -16.59 -1.82 2.11
CA TYR A 123 -16.23 -1.57 3.51
C TYR A 123 -15.79 -0.11 3.69
N ASP A 124 -16.09 0.48 4.82
CA ASP A 124 -15.77 1.87 5.13
C ASP A 124 -14.34 2.00 5.67
N GLY A 125 -13.35 1.86 4.78
CA GLY A 125 -11.95 1.90 5.16
C GLY A 125 -11.04 1.90 3.94
N TYR A 126 -9.74 1.89 4.22
CA TYR A 126 -8.67 1.72 3.25
C TYR A 126 -7.88 0.46 3.59
N HIS A 127 -7.28 -0.17 2.59
CA HIS A 127 -6.52 -1.41 2.82
C HIS A 127 -5.39 -1.20 3.85
N GLU A 128 -4.76 -0.03 3.84
CA GLU A 128 -3.70 0.38 4.75
C GLU A 128 -4.15 0.39 6.22
N LEU A 129 -5.43 0.62 6.50
CA LEU A 129 -5.98 0.54 7.86
C LEU A 129 -6.02 -0.90 8.43
N ALA A 130 -5.76 -1.91 7.60
CA ALA A 130 -5.58 -3.27 8.12
C ALA A 130 -4.34 -3.39 9.03
N TYR A 131 -3.34 -2.54 8.83
CA TYR A 131 -2.09 -2.55 9.61
C TYR A 131 -1.72 -1.20 10.24
N LEU A 132 -2.27 -0.07 9.76
CA LEU A 132 -1.98 1.27 10.29
C LEU A 132 -3.11 1.86 11.15
N HIS A 133 -4.20 1.13 11.36
CA HIS A 133 -5.22 1.58 12.31
C HIS A 133 -4.62 1.74 13.72
N PRO A 134 -5.04 2.73 14.55
CA PRO A 134 -4.48 2.95 15.90
C PRO A 134 -4.54 1.73 16.82
N ASN A 135 -5.48 0.81 16.59
CA ASN A 135 -5.56 -0.47 17.32
C ASN A 135 -4.43 -1.45 16.94
N ARG A 136 -3.71 -1.22 15.82
CA ARG A 136 -2.73 -2.14 15.23
C ARG A 136 -1.33 -1.57 15.21
N PHE A 137 -1.21 -0.27 14.99
CA PHE A 137 0.06 0.42 14.84
C PHE A 137 0.27 1.45 15.95
N LYS A 138 1.45 1.40 16.56
CA LYS A 138 1.96 2.42 17.47
C LYS A 138 3.36 2.78 17.01
N LYS A 139 3.58 4.05 16.69
CA LYS A 139 4.87 4.52 16.22
C LYS A 139 5.97 4.39 17.28
N ASP A 140 7.14 3.94 16.85
CA ASP A 140 8.33 3.79 17.70
C ASP A 140 9.35 4.91 17.39
N PRO A 141 9.65 5.79 18.35
CA PRO A 141 10.62 6.88 18.16
C PRO A 141 12.06 6.39 17.98
N SER A 142 12.37 5.16 18.33
CA SER A 142 13.74 4.62 18.22
C SER A 142 14.26 4.65 16.77
N VAL A 143 13.38 4.66 15.76
CA VAL A 143 13.75 4.79 14.34
C VAL A 143 14.48 6.09 14.04
N LEU A 144 14.19 7.16 14.76
CA LEU A 144 14.81 8.48 14.55
C LEU A 144 16.29 8.49 14.91
N SER A 145 16.68 7.72 15.91
CA SER A 145 18.09 7.62 16.36
C SER A 145 19.03 7.17 15.25
N ALA A 146 18.58 6.26 14.37
CA ALA A 146 19.37 5.76 13.24
C ALA A 146 19.67 6.85 12.19
N THR A 147 18.88 7.92 12.16
CA THR A 147 19.01 9.05 11.23
C THR A 147 19.56 10.32 11.89
N GLY A 148 19.83 10.28 13.20
CA GLY A 148 20.27 11.43 13.99
C GLY A 148 19.21 12.50 14.09
N LEU A 149 17.92 12.10 14.19
CA LEU A 149 16.77 12.96 14.40
C LEU A 149 16.21 12.80 15.81
N SER A 150 15.50 13.82 16.25
CA SER A 150 14.60 13.83 17.40
C SER A 150 13.14 13.96 16.95
N GLU A 151 12.19 13.84 17.87
CA GLU A 151 10.74 13.98 17.56
C GLU A 151 10.34 15.40 17.15
N ASP A 152 11.16 16.41 17.51
CA ASP A 152 10.90 17.81 17.21
C ASP A 152 11.55 18.27 15.89
N ASP A 153 12.33 17.40 15.24
CA ASP A 153 13.01 17.74 13.99
C ASP A 153 12.03 17.76 12.81
N ILE A 154 12.12 18.83 12.02
CA ILE A 154 11.34 18.95 10.78
C ILE A 154 12.07 18.22 9.66
N PHE A 155 11.44 17.17 9.11
CA PHE A 155 12.02 16.44 8.00
C PHE A 155 10.98 15.99 6.97
N VAL A 156 11.43 15.83 5.74
CA VAL A 156 10.62 15.45 4.58
C VAL A 156 11.14 14.16 3.97
N ILE A 157 10.23 13.30 3.57
CA ILE A 157 10.53 12.09 2.81
C ILE A 157 10.15 12.33 1.35
N ILE A 158 11.11 12.17 0.43
CA ILE A 158 10.85 12.18 -1.02
C ILE A 158 10.97 10.75 -1.55
N ARG A 159 9.93 10.26 -2.23
CA ARG A 159 9.91 8.93 -2.85
C ARG A 159 9.83 9.01 -4.36
N THR A 160 10.79 8.41 -5.04
CA THR A 160 10.75 8.22 -6.50
C THR A 160 10.61 6.74 -6.83
N VAL A 161 9.81 6.42 -7.87
CA VAL A 161 9.57 5.05 -8.31
C VAL A 161 10.09 4.84 -9.75
N SER A 162 10.35 3.57 -10.09
CA SER A 162 10.75 3.23 -11.46
C SER A 162 9.51 3.02 -12.33
N TRP A 163 9.29 3.89 -13.30
CA TRP A 163 8.19 3.84 -14.28
C TRP A 163 8.42 2.71 -15.31
N LYS A 164 8.44 1.45 -14.84
CA LYS A 164 8.72 0.26 -15.67
C LYS A 164 7.53 -0.71 -15.78
N ALA A 165 6.42 -0.42 -15.12
CA ALA A 165 5.23 -1.28 -15.19
C ALA A 165 4.52 -1.13 -16.55
N SER A 166 3.75 -2.14 -16.97
CA SER A 166 3.06 -2.12 -18.26
C SER A 166 2.02 -1.00 -18.41
N HIS A 167 1.50 -0.49 -17.30
CA HIS A 167 0.57 0.66 -17.25
C HIS A 167 1.27 2.02 -17.21
N ASP A 168 2.60 2.05 -17.16
CA ASP A 168 3.42 3.27 -17.10
C ASP A 168 3.95 3.71 -18.47
N ILE A 169 3.68 2.95 -19.53
CA ILE A 169 4.20 3.25 -20.88
C ILE A 169 3.75 4.65 -21.30
N GLY A 170 4.73 5.51 -21.59
CA GLY A 170 4.49 6.91 -21.99
C GLY A 170 4.28 7.90 -20.84
N LYS A 171 4.32 7.46 -19.59
CA LYS A 171 4.24 8.32 -18.40
C LYS A 171 5.64 8.65 -17.89
N ARG A 172 5.78 9.85 -17.32
CA ARG A 172 7.02 10.29 -16.67
C ARG A 172 6.66 10.85 -15.29
N GLY A 173 7.40 10.44 -14.28
CA GLY A 173 7.35 11.02 -12.96
C GLY A 173 8.30 12.22 -12.83
N LEU A 174 8.74 12.48 -11.61
CA LEU A 174 9.74 13.50 -11.31
C LEU A 174 11.02 13.24 -12.10
N SER A 175 11.43 14.21 -12.91
CA SER A 175 12.75 14.15 -13.55
C SER A 175 13.84 14.29 -12.49
N ILE A 176 15.07 13.87 -12.84
CA ILE A 176 16.23 14.09 -11.95
C ILE A 176 16.45 15.59 -11.69
N THR A 177 16.16 16.44 -12.67
CA THR A 177 16.24 17.91 -12.54
C THR A 177 15.20 18.41 -11.54
N ASP A 178 13.94 17.95 -11.66
CA ASP A 178 12.87 18.31 -10.71
C ASP A 178 13.21 17.83 -9.30
N LEU A 179 13.72 16.58 -9.16
CA LEU A 179 14.13 16.03 -7.87
C LEU A 179 15.24 16.84 -7.22
N LYS A 180 16.27 17.26 -7.98
CA LYS A 180 17.35 18.11 -7.47
C LYS A 180 16.81 19.45 -7.00
N HIS A 181 16.05 20.14 -7.85
CA HIS A 181 15.45 21.43 -7.51
C HIS A 181 14.56 21.36 -6.28
N LEU A 182 13.66 20.38 -6.23
CA LEU A 182 12.79 20.13 -5.08
C LEU A 182 13.61 19.90 -3.81
N THR A 183 14.65 19.05 -3.89
CA THR A 183 15.52 18.76 -2.75
C THR A 183 16.24 20.01 -2.26
N GLU A 184 16.77 20.85 -3.16
CA GLU A 184 17.44 22.11 -2.82
C GLU A 184 16.48 23.08 -2.12
N GLU A 185 15.28 23.28 -2.65
CA GLU A 185 14.30 24.21 -2.08
C GLU A 185 13.81 23.74 -0.70
N ILE A 186 13.45 22.46 -0.58
CA ILE A 186 12.96 21.92 0.69
C ILE A 186 14.06 21.83 1.74
N SER A 187 15.33 21.63 1.34
CA SER A 187 16.47 21.61 2.30
C SER A 187 16.72 22.95 3.01
N LYS A 188 16.13 24.05 2.52
CA LYS A 188 16.14 25.36 3.20
C LYS A 188 15.22 25.39 4.42
N LEU A 189 14.23 24.50 4.48
CA LEU A 189 13.16 24.46 5.50
C LEU A 189 13.23 23.24 6.40
N ALA A 190 13.70 22.09 5.89
CA ALA A 190 13.63 20.80 6.57
C ALA A 190 14.80 19.90 6.17
N ARG A 191 15.11 18.87 6.97
CA ARG A 191 16.01 17.80 6.51
C ARG A 191 15.29 16.94 5.47
N VAL A 192 15.94 16.64 4.35
CA VAL A 192 15.37 15.85 3.27
C VAL A 192 15.97 14.45 3.27
N PHE A 193 15.09 13.45 3.21
CA PHE A 193 15.44 12.05 3.04
C PHE A 193 14.80 11.50 1.74
N ILE A 194 15.61 10.85 0.91
CA ILE A 194 15.15 10.32 -0.38
C ILE A 194 15.16 8.79 -0.34
N THR A 195 14.05 8.19 -0.69
CA THR A 195 13.95 6.76 -1.01
C THR A 195 13.65 6.58 -2.49
N SER A 196 14.40 5.73 -3.18
CA SER A 196 14.36 5.60 -4.63
C SER A 196 14.50 4.14 -5.07
N GLU A 197 13.75 3.76 -6.10
CA GLU A 197 13.88 2.45 -6.77
C GLU A 197 15.00 2.41 -7.82
N PHE A 198 15.63 3.55 -8.08
CA PHE A 198 16.77 3.66 -8.97
C PHE A 198 17.97 4.32 -8.27
N PRO A 199 19.19 4.17 -8.82
CA PRO A 199 20.37 4.84 -8.26
C PRO A 199 20.19 6.36 -8.26
N LEU A 200 20.40 6.99 -7.12
CA LEU A 200 20.39 8.44 -7.01
C LEU A 200 21.68 9.01 -7.63
N PRO A 201 21.62 10.21 -8.26
CA PRO A 201 22.80 10.98 -8.63
C PRO A 201 23.73 11.22 -7.45
N GLU A 202 25.02 11.45 -7.71
CA GLU A 202 26.04 11.61 -6.67
C GLU A 202 25.68 12.75 -5.71
N GLU A 203 25.18 13.85 -6.23
CA GLU A 203 24.82 15.04 -5.46
C GLU A 203 23.66 14.81 -4.49
N LEU A 204 22.83 13.79 -4.73
CA LEU A 204 21.68 13.43 -3.88
C LEU A 204 21.98 12.25 -2.93
N GLN A 205 23.16 11.64 -3.01
CA GLN A 205 23.50 10.47 -2.17
C GLN A 205 23.50 10.78 -0.66
N SER A 206 23.84 12.01 -0.27
CA SER A 206 23.78 12.46 1.13
C SER A 206 22.37 12.46 1.72
N HIS A 207 21.35 12.59 0.87
CA HIS A 207 19.93 12.58 1.24
C HIS A 207 19.32 11.17 1.28
N ARG A 208 20.06 10.14 0.86
CA ARG A 208 19.54 8.78 0.78
C ARG A 208 19.10 8.29 2.16
N LEU A 209 17.84 7.90 2.30
CA LEU A 209 17.31 7.29 3.51
C LEU A 209 17.98 5.93 3.77
N LYS A 210 18.54 5.77 4.97
CA LYS A 210 19.28 4.57 5.40
C LYS A 210 18.63 3.97 6.64
N ILE A 211 17.42 3.46 6.47
CA ILE A 211 16.71 2.69 7.51
C ILE A 211 16.33 1.32 6.95
N HIS A 212 15.94 0.45 7.83
CA HIS A 212 15.40 -0.85 7.45
C HIS A 212 13.97 -0.72 6.89
N PRO A 213 13.58 -1.48 5.85
CA PRO A 213 12.23 -1.41 5.28
C PRO A 213 11.11 -1.59 6.29
N GLU A 214 11.28 -2.43 7.29
CA GLU A 214 10.34 -2.67 8.37
C GLU A 214 10.11 -1.46 9.28
N GLN A 215 11.00 -0.47 9.27
CA GLN A 215 10.92 0.75 10.06
C GLN A 215 10.27 1.92 9.31
N ILE A 216 9.85 1.70 8.06
CA ILE A 216 9.40 2.81 7.21
C ILE A 216 8.13 3.49 7.74
N HIS A 217 7.19 2.72 8.31
CA HIS A 217 5.95 3.28 8.84
C HIS A 217 6.21 4.13 10.09
N ASP A 218 7.11 3.68 10.97
CA ASP A 218 7.54 4.47 12.12
C ASP A 218 8.19 5.79 11.68
N PHE A 219 9.09 5.72 10.69
CA PHE A 219 9.76 6.90 10.16
C PHE A 219 8.77 7.87 9.49
N MET A 220 7.82 7.37 8.70
CA MET A 220 6.77 8.17 8.08
C MET A 220 5.88 8.86 9.12
N ALA A 221 5.57 8.19 10.24
CA ALA A 221 4.70 8.74 11.29
C ALA A 221 5.30 9.94 12.04
N TYR A 222 6.60 10.17 11.91
CA TYR A 222 7.30 11.35 12.45
C TYR A 222 7.63 12.40 11.39
N ALA A 223 7.47 12.09 10.10
CA ALA A 223 7.79 13.02 9.04
C ALA A 223 6.82 14.22 9.03
N SER A 224 7.35 15.40 8.72
CA SER A 224 6.56 16.61 8.56
C SER A 224 5.84 16.66 7.20
N LEU A 225 6.37 15.96 6.19
CA LEU A 225 5.76 15.89 4.86
C LEU A 225 6.33 14.67 4.10
N TYR A 226 5.45 14.02 3.35
CA TYR A 226 5.82 13.07 2.30
C TYR A 226 5.58 13.69 0.92
N ILE A 227 6.52 13.50 0.00
CA ILE A 227 6.38 13.90 -1.41
C ILE A 227 6.77 12.70 -2.26
N GLY A 228 5.89 12.20 -3.11
CA GLY A 228 6.30 11.05 -3.90
C GLY A 228 5.30 10.55 -4.93
N GLU A 229 5.79 9.57 -5.70
CA GLU A 229 5.10 8.94 -6.84
C GLU A 229 4.44 7.61 -6.45
N GLY A 230 4.66 7.13 -5.22
CA GLY A 230 4.10 5.88 -4.73
C GLY A 230 2.75 6.09 -4.03
N ALA A 231 1.65 5.62 -4.64
CA ALA A 231 0.31 5.77 -4.10
C ALA A 231 0.16 5.12 -2.71
N THR A 232 0.73 3.92 -2.51
CA THR A 232 0.67 3.22 -1.22
C THR A 232 1.30 4.02 -0.11
N MET A 233 2.53 4.52 -0.28
CA MET A 233 3.20 5.32 0.76
C MET A 233 2.48 6.65 1.01
N ALA A 234 1.90 7.27 -0.01
CA ALA A 234 1.09 8.48 0.16
C ALA A 234 -0.16 8.20 0.99
N SER A 235 -0.88 7.10 0.71
CA SER A 235 -2.01 6.63 1.51
C SER A 235 -1.59 6.28 2.94
N GLU A 236 -0.48 5.56 3.13
CA GLU A 236 0.06 5.22 4.44
C GLU A 236 0.35 6.47 5.28
N CYS A 237 0.95 7.50 4.66
CA CYS A 237 1.16 8.79 5.32
C CYS A 237 -0.16 9.43 5.76
N ALA A 238 -1.19 9.42 4.92
CA ALA A 238 -2.52 9.93 5.29
C ALA A 238 -3.11 9.16 6.48
N MET A 239 -2.95 7.82 6.54
CA MET A 239 -3.39 7.01 7.70
C MET A 239 -2.60 7.35 8.97
N LEU A 240 -1.34 7.74 8.83
CA LEU A 240 -0.46 8.10 9.96
C LEU A 240 -0.63 9.55 10.44
N GLY A 241 -1.36 10.40 9.69
CA GLY A 241 -1.52 11.83 9.97
C GLY A 241 -0.35 12.69 9.44
N THR A 242 0.51 12.11 8.63
CA THR A 242 1.58 12.82 7.92
C THR A 242 1.02 13.37 6.62
N PRO A 243 1.08 14.70 6.37
CA PRO A 243 0.65 15.26 5.10
C PRO A 243 1.41 14.65 3.92
N ALA A 244 0.71 14.39 2.83
CA ALA A 244 1.31 13.79 1.65
C ALA A 244 1.04 14.62 0.39
N ILE A 245 2.08 14.80 -0.44
CA ILE A 245 1.97 15.26 -1.82
C ILE A 245 2.20 14.04 -2.71
N PHE A 246 1.16 13.65 -3.44
CA PHE A 246 1.21 12.51 -4.35
C PHE A 246 1.21 12.98 -5.80
N ILE A 247 2.21 12.50 -6.55
CA ILE A 247 2.48 12.92 -7.93
C ILE A 247 2.27 11.72 -8.84
N HIS A 248 1.22 11.76 -9.67
CA HIS A 248 0.96 10.68 -10.61
C HIS A 248 -0.01 11.13 -11.70
N PRO A 249 0.13 10.71 -12.98
CA PRO A 249 -0.78 11.07 -14.06
C PRO A 249 -2.24 10.58 -13.89
N GLN A 250 -2.48 9.68 -12.94
CA GLN A 250 -3.81 9.12 -12.68
C GLN A 250 -4.10 9.16 -11.18
N LYS A 251 -5.30 9.63 -10.82
CA LYS A 251 -5.79 9.68 -9.46
C LYS A 251 -6.66 8.45 -9.18
N ALA A 252 -6.29 7.64 -8.19
CA ALA A 252 -7.13 6.55 -7.69
C ALA A 252 -8.30 7.10 -6.85
N ASP A 253 -9.37 6.33 -6.71
CA ASP A 253 -10.56 6.75 -5.93
C ASP A 253 -10.22 6.94 -4.44
N THR A 254 -9.37 6.07 -3.87
CA THR A 254 -8.86 6.20 -2.50
C THR A 254 -8.07 7.48 -2.28
N ILE A 255 -7.20 7.85 -3.22
CA ILE A 255 -6.43 9.09 -3.21
C ILE A 255 -7.37 10.31 -3.26
N ALA A 256 -8.41 10.25 -4.10
CA ALA A 256 -9.39 11.34 -4.20
C ALA A 256 -10.16 11.55 -2.88
N GLU A 257 -10.52 10.47 -2.18
CA GLU A 257 -11.19 10.58 -0.88
C GLU A 257 -10.26 11.11 0.21
N GLN A 258 -9.01 10.65 0.25
CA GLN A 258 -8.00 11.14 1.21
C GLN A 258 -7.66 12.63 0.99
N GLU A 259 -7.70 13.10 -0.26
CA GLU A 259 -7.59 14.51 -0.59
C GLU A 259 -8.80 15.31 -0.09
N ASN A 260 -10.03 14.77 -0.15
CA ASN A 260 -11.22 15.42 0.41
C ASN A 260 -11.13 15.58 1.94
N TYR A 261 -10.46 14.66 2.65
CA TYR A 261 -10.13 14.84 4.08
C TYR A 261 -9.02 15.89 4.27
N GLY A 262 -8.35 16.30 3.21
CA GLY A 262 -7.22 17.23 3.25
C GLY A 262 -5.94 16.65 3.86
N LEU A 263 -5.81 15.31 3.89
CA LEU A 263 -4.63 14.60 4.36
C LEU A 263 -3.59 14.40 3.25
N LEU A 264 -4.04 14.48 1.99
CA LEU A 264 -3.23 14.27 0.81
C LEU A 264 -3.51 15.38 -0.21
N HIS A 265 -2.48 15.77 -0.98
CA HIS A 265 -2.54 16.74 -2.06
C HIS A 265 -2.09 16.07 -3.36
N TYR A 266 -2.98 15.98 -4.33
CA TYR A 266 -2.69 15.31 -5.60
C TYR A 266 -2.19 16.29 -6.66
N PHE A 267 -1.14 15.89 -7.38
CA PHE A 267 -0.58 16.58 -8.54
C PHE A 267 -0.41 15.61 -9.71
N ASP A 268 -0.75 16.03 -10.90
CA ASP A 268 -0.55 15.25 -12.13
C ASP A 268 0.84 15.45 -12.77
N SER A 269 1.59 16.43 -12.29
CA SER A 269 2.91 16.85 -12.77
C SER A 269 3.73 17.47 -11.64
N SER A 270 4.98 17.83 -11.90
CA SER A 270 5.88 18.49 -10.93
C SER A 270 5.52 19.97 -10.65
N SER A 271 4.61 20.57 -11.40
CA SER A 271 4.26 21.98 -11.27
C SER A 271 3.50 22.26 -9.97
N GLY A 272 3.93 23.27 -9.20
CA GLY A 272 3.28 23.71 -7.96
C GLY A 272 3.61 22.87 -6.72
N ILE A 273 4.43 21.83 -6.85
CA ILE A 273 4.79 20.94 -5.72
C ILE A 273 5.62 21.68 -4.68
N THR A 274 6.62 22.46 -5.13
CA THR A 274 7.52 23.18 -4.23
C THR A 274 6.76 24.23 -3.43
N GLU A 275 5.85 24.94 -4.07
CA GLU A 275 4.99 25.95 -3.45
C GLU A 275 4.06 25.29 -2.40
N LYS A 276 3.43 24.15 -2.74
CA LYS A 276 2.57 23.43 -1.81
C LYS A 276 3.37 22.84 -0.64
N ALA A 277 4.54 22.31 -0.90
CA ALA A 277 5.43 21.78 0.15
C ALA A 277 5.87 22.89 1.11
N THR A 278 6.22 24.07 0.57
CA THR A 278 6.56 25.26 1.37
C THR A 278 5.38 25.71 2.23
N GLU A 279 4.17 25.79 1.64
CA GLU A 279 2.94 26.13 2.36
C GLU A 279 2.71 25.19 3.56
N ILE A 280 2.84 23.87 3.33
CA ILE A 280 2.64 22.87 4.38
C ILE A 280 3.71 23.00 5.47
N LEU A 281 4.99 23.10 5.10
CA LEU A 281 6.10 23.14 6.06
C LEU A 281 6.18 24.44 6.87
N THR A 282 5.61 25.54 6.36
CA THR A 282 5.56 26.82 7.07
C THR A 282 4.24 27.09 7.78
N MET A 283 3.31 26.12 7.73
CA MET A 283 2.01 26.23 8.39
C MET A 283 2.19 26.25 9.92
N PRO A 284 1.66 27.23 10.64
CA PRO A 284 1.59 27.18 12.09
C PRO A 284 0.79 25.96 12.55
N ASP A 285 1.25 25.31 13.63
CA ASP A 285 0.57 24.13 14.23
C ASP A 285 0.24 23.01 13.24
N GLN A 286 1.10 22.83 12.23
CA GLN A 286 0.94 21.89 11.14
C GLN A 286 0.57 20.48 11.65
N LYS A 287 1.29 19.97 12.63
CA LYS A 287 1.07 18.63 13.18
C LYS A 287 -0.34 18.50 13.78
N GLU A 288 -0.75 19.45 14.61
CA GLU A 288 -2.09 19.46 15.21
C GLU A 288 -3.19 19.54 14.14
N HIS A 289 -2.96 20.32 13.09
CA HIS A 289 -3.88 20.47 11.97
C HIS A 289 -4.11 19.13 11.24
N TYR A 290 -3.04 18.39 10.94
CA TYR A 290 -3.15 17.10 10.25
C TYR A 290 -3.61 15.97 11.17
N ASP A 291 -3.26 16.01 12.45
CA ASP A 291 -3.78 15.07 13.45
C ASP A 291 -5.32 15.19 13.57
N LYS A 292 -5.88 16.39 13.62
CA LYS A 292 -7.35 16.61 13.61
C LYS A 292 -8.03 16.05 12.37
N LYS A 293 -7.43 16.26 11.19
CA LYS A 293 -7.95 15.68 9.93
C LYS A 293 -7.91 14.16 9.93
N ARG A 294 -6.83 13.59 10.46
CA ARG A 294 -6.71 12.14 10.64
C ARG A 294 -7.77 11.60 11.60
N GLU A 295 -7.98 12.24 12.73
CA GLU A 295 -9.03 11.87 13.69
C GLU A 295 -10.42 11.89 13.06
N GLN A 296 -10.73 12.92 12.26
CA GLN A 296 -11.98 12.99 11.51
C GLN A 296 -12.12 11.80 10.55
N MET A 297 -11.08 11.50 9.77
CA MET A 297 -11.09 10.34 8.87
C MET A 297 -11.29 9.03 9.65
N LEU A 298 -10.54 8.82 10.74
CA LEU A 298 -10.62 7.59 11.53
C LEU A 298 -11.97 7.40 12.24
N ALA A 299 -12.69 8.48 12.55
CA ALA A 299 -14.04 8.41 13.09
C ALA A 299 -15.08 7.86 12.09
N GLU A 300 -14.79 7.98 10.78
CA GLU A 300 -15.65 7.50 9.70
C GLU A 300 -15.17 6.15 9.12
N LYS A 301 -13.96 5.70 9.47
CA LYS A 301 -13.35 4.49 8.92
C LYS A 301 -13.22 3.39 9.97
N ILE A 302 -13.25 2.15 9.52
CA ILE A 302 -13.22 0.97 10.39
C ILE A 302 -11.81 0.37 10.53
N ASP A 303 -11.59 -0.42 11.59
CA ASP A 303 -10.47 -1.37 11.65
C ASP A 303 -10.70 -2.49 10.62
N VAL A 304 -9.99 -2.41 9.51
CA VAL A 304 -10.16 -3.33 8.37
C VAL A 304 -9.77 -4.77 8.73
N THR A 305 -8.82 -4.96 9.65
CA THR A 305 -8.48 -6.30 10.14
C THR A 305 -9.61 -6.89 10.97
N GLU A 306 -10.25 -6.11 11.85
CA GLU A 306 -11.41 -6.58 12.61
C GLU A 306 -12.57 -6.94 11.67
N PHE A 307 -12.87 -6.07 10.71
CA PHE A 307 -13.87 -6.33 9.67
C PHE A 307 -13.58 -7.64 8.92
N LEU A 308 -12.34 -7.88 8.50
CA LEU A 308 -11.97 -9.10 7.78
C LEU A 308 -12.13 -10.34 8.66
N VAL A 309 -11.72 -10.26 9.93
CA VAL A 309 -11.89 -11.35 10.89
C VAL A 309 -13.37 -11.70 11.06
N ASP A 310 -14.22 -10.72 11.27
CA ASP A 310 -15.65 -10.90 11.39
C ASP A 310 -16.30 -11.46 10.13
N LEU A 311 -15.89 -10.96 8.98
CA LEU A 311 -16.37 -11.45 7.69
C LEU A 311 -16.04 -12.95 7.53
N VAL A 312 -14.82 -13.37 7.89
CA VAL A 312 -14.39 -14.78 7.79
C VAL A 312 -15.12 -15.65 8.81
N GLU A 313 -15.16 -15.27 10.08
CA GLU A 313 -15.82 -16.01 11.15
C GLU A 313 -17.32 -16.24 10.87
N ASN A 314 -18.01 -15.19 10.51
CA ASN A 314 -19.44 -15.23 10.25
C ASN A 314 -19.82 -15.69 8.85
N ARG A 315 -18.85 -15.93 7.96
CA ARG A 315 -19.04 -16.25 6.55
C ARG A 315 -19.99 -15.28 5.85
N SER A 316 -19.93 -14.00 6.21
CA SER A 316 -20.90 -12.98 5.82
C SER A 316 -20.97 -12.74 4.31
N TRP A 317 -19.93 -13.09 3.54
CA TRP A 317 -19.95 -13.05 2.06
C TRP A 317 -20.97 -14.02 1.44
N LYS A 318 -21.41 -15.08 2.15
CA LYS A 318 -22.40 -16.04 1.66
C LYS A 318 -23.82 -15.50 1.77
N ARG A 319 -24.11 -14.71 2.82
CA ARG A 319 -25.48 -14.19 3.09
C ARG A 319 -26.00 -13.21 2.02
N LYS A 320 -25.10 -12.54 1.28
CA LYS A 320 -25.47 -11.66 0.17
C LYS A 320 -25.97 -12.43 -1.07
N LYS A 321 -25.59 -13.70 -1.23
CA LYS A 321 -26.07 -14.55 -2.34
C LYS A 321 -27.52 -15.05 -2.14
N GLU A 322 -28.00 -15.11 -0.90
CA GLU A 322 -29.34 -15.66 -0.55
C GLU A 322 -30.44 -14.59 -0.57
N ARG A 323 -30.09 -13.30 -0.68
CA ARG A 323 -31.05 -12.17 -0.66
C ARG A 323 -31.36 -11.61 -2.05
N THR A 324 -30.88 -12.23 -3.11
CA THR A 324 -31.15 -11.88 -4.53
C THR A 324 -31.63 -13.09 -5.32
#